data_ab72b7e45b1c66734181bc527b146936
#
_entry.id   ab72b7e45b1c66734181bc527b146936
#
_cell.length_a   1.000
_cell.length_b   1.000
_cell.length_c   1.000
_cell.angle_alpha   90.00
_cell.angle_beta   90.00
_cell.angle_gamma   90.00
#
_symmetry.space_group_name_H-M   'P 1'
#
loop_
_entity.id
_entity.type
_entity.pdbx_description
1 polymer ?
#
loop_
_entity_poly.entity_id
_entity_poly.type
_entity_poly.pdbx_seq_one_letter_code
_entity_poly.pdbx_strand_id
1 'polypeptide(L)'
;MNYSFPVLARSVSLFVLAGLCEIGGGWLIWKWLRDGKPGWWGLIGGLVLVLYGVIPTFQPTHFGRVYAVYGGFFIVLSLLWGWRFDGNVPDRFDVFGAAIALAAVCFMMYWPR
;
A
#
# COMPACT_ATOMS: atom_id res chain seq x y z
N MET A 1 -20.00 -6.19 -12.18
CA MET A 1 -20.15 -5.85 -10.76
C MET A 1 -20.00 -4.35 -10.60
N ASN A 2 -20.97 -3.71 -9.97
CA ASN A 2 -20.91 -2.26 -9.71
C ASN A 2 -20.63 -2.02 -8.23
N TYR A 3 -19.78 -1.03 -7.98
CA TYR A 3 -19.46 -0.64 -6.60
C TYR A 3 -20.31 0.56 -6.20
N SER A 4 -21.14 0.40 -5.16
CA SER A 4 -21.77 1.53 -4.52
C SER A 4 -20.70 2.39 -3.83
N PHE A 5 -21.02 3.66 -3.56
CA PHE A 5 -20.04 4.53 -2.90
C PHE A 5 -19.54 3.98 -1.56
N PRO A 6 -20.37 3.44 -0.66
CA PRO A 6 -19.86 2.86 0.58
C PRO A 6 -18.92 1.68 0.36
N VAL A 7 -19.21 0.80 -0.60
CA VAL A 7 -18.36 -0.34 -0.92
C VAL A 7 -17.04 0.14 -1.52
N LEU A 8 -17.08 1.11 -2.42
CA LEU A 8 -15.89 1.70 -3.03
C LEU A 8 -15.01 2.35 -1.96
N ALA A 9 -15.60 3.17 -1.09
CA ALA A 9 -14.84 3.84 -0.02
C ALA A 9 -14.19 2.84 0.92
N ARG A 10 -14.88 1.77 1.28
CA ARG A 10 -14.33 0.70 2.12
C ARG A 10 -13.17 0.00 1.42
N SER A 11 -13.32 -0.35 0.15
CA SER A 11 -12.29 -1.04 -0.61
C SER A 11 -11.02 -0.20 -0.75
N VAL A 12 -11.15 1.07 -1.12
CA VAL A 12 -10.00 2.00 -1.21
C VAL A 12 -9.33 2.15 0.15
N SER A 13 -10.11 2.30 1.21
CA SER A 13 -9.57 2.42 2.57
C SER A 13 -8.79 1.18 2.98
N LEU A 14 -9.24 -0.02 2.62
CA LEU A 14 -8.52 -1.26 2.91
C LEU A 14 -7.20 -1.33 2.15
N PHE A 15 -7.15 -0.90 0.88
CA PHE A 15 -5.89 -0.84 0.14
C PHE A 15 -4.92 0.17 0.76
N VAL A 16 -5.39 1.34 1.14
CA VAL A 16 -4.55 2.35 1.79
C VAL A 16 -4.02 1.84 3.13
N LEU A 17 -4.88 1.24 3.95
CA LEU A 17 -4.48 0.71 5.25
C LEU A 17 -3.47 -0.43 5.11
N ALA A 18 -3.69 -1.37 4.17
CA ALA A 18 -2.75 -2.44 3.89
C ALA A 18 -1.40 -1.87 3.45
N GLY A 19 -1.42 -0.86 2.58
CA GLY A 19 -0.19 -0.21 2.11
C GLY A 19 0.58 0.47 3.22
N LEU A 20 -0.11 1.18 4.09
CA LEU A 20 0.55 1.83 5.24
C LEU A 20 1.15 0.79 6.18
N CYS A 21 0.49 -0.33 6.40
CA CYS A 21 1.03 -1.41 7.23
C CYS A 21 2.26 -2.06 6.58
N GLU A 22 2.22 -2.37 5.30
CA GLU A 22 3.38 -2.97 4.63
C GLU A 22 4.56 -2.01 4.59
N ILE A 23 4.32 -0.78 4.18
CA ILE A 23 5.38 0.22 4.07
C ILE A 23 5.93 0.54 5.46
N GLY A 24 5.05 0.78 6.43
CA GLY A 24 5.46 1.09 7.80
C GLY A 24 6.21 -0.05 8.46
N GLY A 25 5.72 -1.28 8.30
CA GLY A 25 6.41 -2.46 8.82
C GLY A 25 7.77 -2.68 8.18
N GLY A 26 7.84 -2.54 6.85
CA GLY A 26 9.10 -2.65 6.11
C GLY A 26 10.07 -1.54 6.49
N TRP A 27 9.57 -0.32 6.70
CA TRP A 27 10.39 0.82 7.11
C TRP A 27 11.00 0.60 8.51
N LEU A 28 10.23 0.02 9.45
CA LEU A 28 10.75 -0.31 10.78
C LEU A 28 11.87 -1.35 10.71
N ILE A 29 11.72 -2.37 9.86
CA ILE A 29 12.76 -3.38 9.65
C ILE A 29 13.98 -2.74 8.99
N TRP A 30 13.77 -1.87 8.00
CA TRP A 30 14.85 -1.14 7.33
C TRP A 30 15.65 -0.32 8.35
N LYS A 31 14.96 0.43 9.22
CA LYS A 31 15.62 1.24 10.27
C LYS A 31 16.43 0.36 11.22
N TRP A 32 15.90 -0.80 11.58
CA TRP A 32 16.62 -1.73 12.43
C TRP A 32 17.90 -2.24 11.74
N LEU A 33 17.79 -2.74 10.53
CA LEU A 33 18.90 -3.42 9.86
C LEU A 33 19.89 -2.46 9.18
N ARG A 34 19.39 -1.37 8.61
CA ARG A 34 20.23 -0.42 7.86
C ARG A 34 20.74 0.73 8.73
N ASP A 35 19.94 1.21 9.65
CA ASP A 35 20.26 2.41 10.42
C ASP A 35 20.60 2.12 11.87
N GLY A 36 20.76 0.85 12.25
CA GLY A 36 21.25 0.44 13.55
C GLY A 36 20.28 0.67 14.72
N LYS A 37 18.98 0.80 14.45
CA LYS A 37 17.99 0.94 15.52
C LYS A 37 17.87 -0.35 16.33
N PRO A 38 17.37 -0.27 17.58
CA PRO A 38 17.23 -1.46 18.43
C PRO A 38 16.36 -2.56 17.80
N GLY A 39 16.61 -3.81 18.18
CA GLY A 39 15.90 -4.96 17.60
C GLY A 39 14.39 -4.95 17.78
N TRP A 40 13.87 -4.26 18.81
CA TRP A 40 12.42 -4.17 19.00
C TRP A 40 11.71 -3.40 17.87
N TRP A 41 12.44 -2.56 17.13
CA TRP A 41 11.90 -1.95 15.91
C TRP A 41 11.57 -3.02 14.86
N GLY A 42 12.46 -4.01 14.70
CA GLY A 42 12.22 -5.14 13.79
C GLY A 42 11.05 -6.01 14.24
N LEU A 43 10.91 -6.22 15.54
CA LEU A 43 9.80 -7.00 16.09
C LEU A 43 8.47 -6.33 15.79
N ILE A 44 8.35 -5.04 16.08
CA ILE A 44 7.13 -4.29 15.79
C ILE A 44 6.86 -4.28 14.29
N GLY A 45 7.89 -4.05 13.47
CA GLY A 45 7.76 -4.08 12.01
C GLY A 45 7.23 -5.41 11.51
N GLY A 46 7.73 -6.52 12.04
CA GLY A 46 7.26 -7.85 11.69
C GLY A 46 5.79 -8.08 12.06
N LEU A 47 5.37 -7.62 13.24
CA LEU A 47 3.97 -7.72 13.65
C LEU A 47 3.05 -6.89 12.75
N VAL A 48 3.48 -5.69 12.37
CA VAL A 48 2.72 -4.84 11.44
C VAL A 48 2.63 -5.49 10.06
N LEU A 49 3.69 -6.18 9.59
CA LEU A 49 3.66 -6.90 8.32
C LEU A 49 2.67 -8.08 8.35
N VAL A 50 2.53 -8.76 9.48
CA VAL A 50 1.50 -9.79 9.63
C VAL A 50 0.11 -9.17 9.50
N LEU A 51 -0.11 -8.02 10.14
CA LEU A 51 -1.36 -7.29 10.03
C LEU A 51 -1.65 -6.89 8.56
N TYR A 52 -0.63 -6.43 7.84
CA TYR A 52 -0.76 -6.17 6.41
C TYR A 52 -1.30 -7.39 5.66
N GLY A 53 -0.81 -8.59 5.99
CA GLY A 53 -1.28 -9.80 5.34
C GLY A 53 -2.76 -10.12 5.62
N VAL A 54 -3.28 -9.68 6.76
CA VAL A 54 -4.67 -9.90 7.15
C VAL A 54 -5.64 -8.93 6.44
N ILE A 55 -5.26 -7.66 6.33
CA ILE A 55 -6.16 -6.60 5.85
C ILE A 55 -6.72 -6.89 4.45
N PRO A 56 -5.94 -7.31 3.45
CA PRO A 56 -6.48 -7.55 2.11
C PRO A 56 -7.54 -8.66 2.05
N THR A 57 -7.60 -9.53 3.04
CA THR A 57 -8.59 -10.61 3.06
C THR A 57 -10.02 -10.10 3.17
N PHE A 58 -10.22 -8.83 3.52
CA PHE A 58 -11.53 -8.20 3.60
C PHE A 58 -12.00 -7.57 2.29
N GLN A 59 -11.19 -7.62 1.24
CA GLN A 59 -11.59 -7.09 -0.07
C GLN A 59 -12.64 -8.00 -0.74
N PRO A 60 -13.54 -7.43 -1.57
CA PRO A 60 -14.69 -8.16 -2.11
C PRO A 60 -14.39 -8.93 -3.40
N THR A 61 -13.16 -9.35 -3.66
CA THR A 61 -12.84 -10.15 -4.83
C THR A 61 -11.73 -11.16 -4.51
N HIS A 62 -11.22 -11.85 -5.52
CA HIS A 62 -10.27 -12.95 -5.31
C HIS A 62 -8.84 -12.45 -5.12
N PHE A 63 -8.01 -13.32 -4.58
CA PHE A 63 -6.63 -13.02 -4.19
C PHE A 63 -5.81 -12.39 -5.31
N GLY A 64 -5.83 -12.98 -6.49
CA GLY A 64 -4.97 -12.49 -7.58
C GLY A 64 -5.27 -11.06 -7.98
N ARG A 65 -6.56 -10.73 -8.11
CA ARG A 65 -6.96 -9.37 -8.45
C ARG A 65 -6.62 -8.39 -7.33
N VAL A 66 -6.91 -8.76 -6.09
CA VAL A 66 -6.62 -7.91 -4.92
C VAL A 66 -5.13 -7.57 -4.85
N TYR A 67 -4.26 -8.56 -4.99
CA TYR A 67 -2.83 -8.33 -4.88
C TYR A 67 -2.27 -7.57 -6.09
N ALA A 68 -2.80 -7.81 -7.29
CA ALA A 68 -2.41 -7.03 -8.46
C ALA A 68 -2.78 -5.55 -8.31
N VAL A 69 -4.01 -5.28 -7.87
CA VAL A 69 -4.50 -3.91 -7.66
C VAL A 69 -3.75 -3.24 -6.52
N TYR A 70 -3.46 -3.98 -5.46
CA TYR A 70 -2.69 -3.47 -4.35
C TYR A 70 -1.35 -2.87 -4.80
N GLY A 71 -0.71 -3.48 -5.79
CA GLY A 71 0.58 -2.99 -6.32
C GLY A 71 0.52 -1.53 -6.76
N GLY A 72 -0.56 -1.10 -7.39
CA GLY A 72 -0.72 0.29 -7.81
C GLY A 72 -0.88 1.26 -6.63
N PHE A 73 -1.66 0.87 -5.63
CA PHE A 73 -1.77 1.65 -4.40
C PHE A 73 -0.44 1.71 -3.66
N PHE A 74 0.29 0.60 -3.62
CA PHE A 74 1.61 0.53 -2.99
C PHE A 74 2.59 1.53 -3.62
N ILE A 75 2.60 1.66 -4.94
CA ILE A 75 3.49 2.61 -5.64
C ILE A 75 3.25 4.03 -5.13
N VAL A 76 2.00 4.47 -5.11
CA VAL A 76 1.65 5.83 -4.68
C VAL A 76 2.01 6.04 -3.21
N LEU A 77 1.63 5.09 -2.36
CA LEU A 77 1.85 5.21 -0.92
C LEU A 77 3.33 5.17 -0.57
N SER A 78 4.14 4.38 -1.29
CA SER A 78 5.58 4.33 -1.07
C SER A 78 6.25 5.67 -1.36
N LEU A 79 5.87 6.31 -2.46
CA LEU A 79 6.41 7.62 -2.80
C LEU A 79 6.02 8.68 -1.77
N LEU A 80 4.76 8.65 -1.31
CA LEU A 80 4.28 9.57 -0.28
C LEU A 80 4.99 9.33 1.06
N TRP A 81 5.21 8.09 1.43
CA TRP A 81 5.92 7.75 2.66
C TRP A 81 7.37 8.24 2.63
N GLY A 82 8.09 7.95 1.53
CA GLY A 82 9.47 8.41 1.37
C GLY A 82 9.58 9.92 1.41
N TRP A 83 8.60 10.61 0.84
CA TRP A 83 8.55 12.06 0.90
C TRP A 83 8.33 12.56 2.33
N ARG A 84 7.32 12.01 3.02
CA ARG A 84 6.91 12.49 4.34
C ARG A 84 7.96 12.17 5.43
N PHE A 85 8.54 10.97 5.40
CA PHE A 85 9.38 10.50 6.49
C PHE A 85 10.88 10.53 6.19
N ASP A 86 11.27 10.44 4.94
CA ASP A 86 12.68 10.40 4.56
C ASP A 86 13.12 11.62 3.73
N GLY A 87 12.22 12.54 3.46
CA GLY A 87 12.54 13.77 2.75
C GLY A 87 12.84 13.61 1.26
N ASN A 88 12.50 12.46 0.67
CA ASN A 88 12.73 12.18 -0.74
C ASN A 88 11.55 12.67 -1.57
N VAL A 89 11.68 13.85 -2.16
CA VAL A 89 10.61 14.45 -2.97
C VAL A 89 10.50 13.69 -4.29
N PRO A 90 9.30 13.17 -4.64
CA PRO A 90 9.11 12.52 -5.93
C PRO A 90 9.34 13.48 -7.08
N ASP A 91 10.04 13.01 -8.11
CA ASP A 91 10.22 13.81 -9.32
C ASP A 91 9.02 13.66 -10.27
N ARG A 92 9.06 14.36 -11.40
CA ARG A 92 7.95 14.31 -12.36
C ARG A 92 7.72 12.93 -12.95
N PHE A 93 8.80 12.12 -13.09
CA PHE A 93 8.70 10.76 -13.62
C PHE A 93 8.06 9.83 -12.61
N ASP A 94 8.40 9.98 -11.33
CA ASP A 94 7.74 9.25 -10.23
C ASP A 94 6.24 9.57 -10.21
N VAL A 95 5.88 10.84 -10.26
CA VAL A 95 4.46 11.28 -10.20
C VAL A 95 3.70 10.75 -11.41
N PHE A 96 4.28 10.87 -12.60
CA PHE A 96 3.61 10.43 -13.84
C PHE A 96 3.42 8.91 -13.83
N GLY A 97 4.46 8.16 -13.47
CA GLY A 97 4.39 6.70 -13.38
C GLY A 97 3.38 6.23 -12.34
N ALA A 98 3.36 6.88 -11.17
CA ALA A 98 2.39 6.56 -10.13
C ALA A 98 0.96 6.84 -10.56
N ALA A 99 0.73 7.93 -11.29
CA ALA A 99 -0.60 8.27 -11.81
C ALA A 99 -1.10 7.22 -12.81
N ILE A 100 -0.22 6.76 -13.72
CA ILE A 100 -0.56 5.70 -14.68
C ILE A 100 -0.87 4.39 -13.95
N ALA A 101 -0.04 4.02 -12.98
CA ALA A 101 -0.23 2.79 -12.23
C ALA A 101 -1.55 2.80 -11.46
N LEU A 102 -1.86 3.91 -10.79
CA LEU A 102 -3.11 4.04 -10.05
C LEU A 102 -4.33 4.00 -10.96
N ALA A 103 -4.27 4.68 -12.10
CA ALA A 103 -5.35 4.63 -13.09
C ALA A 103 -5.58 3.21 -13.59
N ALA A 104 -4.51 2.48 -13.90
CA ALA A 104 -4.60 1.10 -14.39
C ALA A 104 -5.26 0.17 -13.36
N VAL A 105 -4.84 0.25 -12.09
CA VAL A 105 -5.39 -0.67 -11.08
C VAL A 105 -6.81 -0.29 -10.67
N CYS A 106 -7.17 0.98 -10.69
CA CYS A 106 -8.55 1.41 -10.47
C CYS A 106 -9.45 0.90 -11.59
N PHE A 107 -8.96 0.91 -12.82
CA PHE A 107 -9.67 0.31 -13.95
C PHE A 107 -9.89 -1.20 -13.71
N MET A 108 -8.86 -1.92 -13.27
CA MET A 108 -8.95 -3.35 -13.00
C MET A 108 -9.96 -3.69 -11.91
N MET A 109 -9.97 -2.91 -10.83
CA MET A 109 -10.77 -3.25 -9.65
C MET A 109 -12.21 -2.76 -9.74
N TYR A 110 -12.40 -1.53 -10.21
CA TYR A 110 -13.66 -0.81 -10.02
C TYR A 110 -14.48 -0.63 -11.30
N TRP A 111 -13.96 -1.07 -12.44
CA TRP A 111 -14.74 -0.98 -13.67
C TRP A 111 -15.95 -1.92 -13.58
N PRO A 112 -17.16 -1.46 -13.91
CA PRO A 112 -18.34 -2.32 -13.90
C PRO A 112 -18.21 -3.46 -14.91
N ARG A 113 -18.59 -4.67 -14.49
CA ARG A 113 -18.48 -5.84 -15.36
C ARG A 113 -19.59 -6.86 -15.08
#